data_30e93e24eafd1711aec86f7151b18cb8
#
_entry.id   30e93e24eafd1711aec86f7151b18cb8
#
_cell.length_a   1.000
_cell.length_b   1.000
_cell.length_c   1.000
_cell.angle_alpha   90.00
_cell.angle_beta   90.00
_cell.angle_gamma   90.00
#
_symmetry.space_group_name_H-M   'P 1'
#
loop_
_entity.id
_entity.type
_entity.pdbx_description
1 polymer ?
#
loop_
_entity_poly.entity_id
_entity_poly.type
_entity_poly.pdbx_seq_one_letter_code
_entity_poly.pdbx_strand_id
1 'polypeptide(L)'
;ATPPSMLAEQVASIMAAQCMLWQTSPAATEMETKTLDWLRRAVGLAAGFAGVIQDSASGATLAAVLTMRERALNWAGNGAGLSGQPRLRIYCSGEVHSSIDRAVWISGIGGDNIVRIPVHGPLRAMDPVALRRAISDDIVAGYVPAGIIACVGATGIGACDDINAVMDVADDFDLFTHVDAAWAGSAMICPQYRHLWQGVDRADSVVFNPHKWLGVQFDCCAHFLKSPADLAKTLAIQPEYLKTHGADGFINYSEWSVPLGRRFRALKLWFMLRNYGLTELRRRIGNHVAWAEHMANRLSQTPNFEIVTDPILSLFTFRFAPQGDDDLDDLNQRLVDAINDDGRTYVTQTLIDGAKVIRFSVGQFDTTLADVDMAYDVICNIAQTLDRT
;
A
#
# COMPACT_ATOMS: atom_id res chain seq x y z
N ALA A 1 -7.82 12.41 9.84
CA ALA A 1 -7.79 11.42 10.92
C ALA A 1 -9.05 11.50 11.77
N THR A 2 -9.46 10.39 12.39
CA THR A 2 -10.69 10.34 13.21
C THR A 2 -10.45 10.88 14.62
N PRO A 3 -11.44 11.55 15.25
CA PRO A 3 -11.30 12.08 16.61
C PRO A 3 -10.87 11.03 17.65
N PRO A 4 -11.43 9.79 17.69
CA PRO A 4 -10.97 8.76 18.61
C PRO A 4 -9.49 8.40 18.42
N SER A 5 -9.02 8.36 17.18
CA SER A 5 -7.63 8.04 16.87
C SER A 5 -6.67 9.18 17.31
N MET A 6 -7.09 10.43 17.14
CA MET A 6 -6.35 11.61 17.62
C MET A 6 -6.25 11.65 19.15
N LEU A 7 -7.33 11.35 19.85
CA LEU A 7 -7.33 11.24 21.30
C LEU A 7 -6.39 10.12 21.78
N ALA A 8 -6.45 8.96 21.13
CA ALA A 8 -5.56 7.84 21.47
C ALA A 8 -4.08 8.18 21.24
N GLU A 9 -3.75 8.98 20.21
CA GLU A 9 -2.38 9.45 19.98
C GLU A 9 -1.89 10.33 21.12
N GLN A 10 -2.74 11.22 21.65
CA GLN A 10 -2.42 12.03 22.81
C GLN A 10 -2.18 11.16 24.04
N VAL A 11 -3.07 10.18 24.30
CA VAL A 11 -2.92 9.25 25.43
C VAL A 11 -1.62 8.44 25.29
N ALA A 12 -1.33 7.91 24.10
CA ALA A 12 -0.08 7.17 23.86
C ALA A 12 1.18 8.03 24.11
N SER A 13 1.12 9.32 23.74
CA SER A 13 2.21 10.27 24.00
C SER A 13 2.39 10.55 25.49
N ILE A 14 1.31 10.67 26.27
CA ILE A 14 1.34 10.87 27.72
C ILE A 14 1.90 9.62 28.42
N MET A 15 1.50 8.42 27.98
CA MET A 15 1.97 7.16 28.56
C MET A 15 3.45 6.92 28.32
N ALA A 16 4.02 7.46 27.24
CA ALA A 16 5.43 7.28 26.84
C ALA A 16 5.88 5.81 26.79
N ALA A 17 4.96 4.88 26.46
CA ALA A 17 5.24 3.45 26.46
C ALA A 17 6.25 3.08 25.37
N GLN A 18 7.32 2.36 25.75
CA GLN A 18 8.32 1.82 24.84
C GLN A 18 7.94 0.39 24.42
N CYS A 19 7.43 0.24 23.19
CA CYS A 19 6.83 -1.00 22.70
C CYS A 19 7.82 -1.90 21.91
N MET A 20 9.11 -1.89 22.25
CA MET A 20 10.13 -2.76 21.65
C MET A 20 9.94 -4.20 22.07
N LEU A 21 9.88 -4.41 23.38
CA LEU A 21 9.91 -5.70 24.03
C LEU A 21 8.61 -5.91 24.81
N TRP A 22 8.18 -7.15 24.91
CA TRP A 22 7.05 -7.49 25.75
C TRP A 22 7.28 -7.06 27.21
N GLN A 23 8.48 -7.28 27.73
CA GLN A 23 8.82 -6.95 29.11
C GLN A 23 8.70 -5.47 29.46
N THR A 24 9.03 -4.58 28.51
CA THR A 24 8.94 -3.12 28.74
C THR A 24 7.52 -2.59 28.61
N SER A 25 6.65 -3.26 27.87
CA SER A 25 5.27 -2.84 27.63
C SER A 25 4.36 -4.05 27.35
N PRO A 26 4.09 -4.92 28.34
CA PRO A 26 3.31 -6.15 28.11
C PRO A 26 1.92 -5.86 27.56
N ALA A 27 1.17 -4.96 28.20
CA ALA A 27 -0.18 -4.59 27.78
C ALA A 27 -0.22 -4.00 26.36
N ALA A 28 0.77 -3.21 25.97
CA ALA A 28 0.84 -2.62 24.63
C ALA A 28 1.13 -3.69 23.58
N THR A 29 2.02 -4.63 23.87
CA THR A 29 2.33 -5.77 22.97
C THR A 29 1.12 -6.68 22.77
N GLU A 30 0.42 -7.04 23.86
CA GLU A 30 -0.78 -7.87 23.77
C GLU A 30 -1.92 -7.14 23.04
N MET A 31 -2.06 -5.84 23.23
CA MET A 31 -3.03 -5.02 22.49
C MET A 31 -2.68 -4.96 21.00
N GLU A 32 -1.42 -4.80 20.64
CA GLU A 32 -0.99 -4.83 19.23
C GLU A 32 -1.34 -6.17 18.59
N THR A 33 -0.95 -7.28 19.21
CA THR A 33 -1.23 -8.64 18.77
C THR A 33 -2.74 -8.85 18.58
N LYS A 34 -3.53 -8.48 19.57
CA LYS A 34 -4.99 -8.68 19.55
C LYS A 34 -5.68 -7.82 18.50
N THR A 35 -5.27 -6.55 18.40
CA THR A 35 -5.86 -5.60 17.44
C THR A 35 -5.55 -6.01 16.00
N LEU A 36 -4.34 -6.48 15.75
CA LEU A 36 -3.95 -6.98 14.43
C LEU A 36 -4.66 -8.30 14.09
N ASP A 37 -4.91 -9.19 15.06
CA ASP A 37 -5.74 -10.37 14.80
C ASP A 37 -7.19 -10.00 14.43
N TRP A 38 -7.78 -8.99 15.10
CA TRP A 38 -9.08 -8.47 14.70
C TRP A 38 -9.05 -7.91 13.27
N LEU A 39 -8.04 -7.12 12.95
CA LEU A 39 -7.89 -6.53 11.62
C LEU A 39 -7.65 -7.59 10.54
N ARG A 40 -6.78 -8.58 10.80
CA ARG A 40 -6.54 -9.74 9.93
C ARG A 40 -7.85 -10.44 9.56
N ARG A 41 -8.68 -10.77 10.56
CA ARG A 41 -10.00 -11.39 10.35
C ARG A 41 -10.95 -10.46 9.61
N ALA A 42 -10.92 -9.15 9.93
CA ALA A 42 -11.78 -8.16 9.30
C ALA A 42 -11.51 -8.03 7.80
N VAL A 43 -10.25 -8.09 7.37
CA VAL A 43 -9.86 -8.04 5.95
C VAL A 43 -9.89 -9.40 5.24
N GLY A 44 -10.10 -10.48 5.98
CA GLY A 44 -10.28 -11.83 5.44
C GLY A 44 -8.97 -12.60 5.20
N LEU A 45 -7.85 -12.21 5.80
CA LEU A 45 -6.60 -12.97 5.73
C LEU A 45 -6.66 -14.25 6.58
N ALA A 46 -6.04 -15.31 6.08
CA ALA A 46 -6.00 -16.63 6.73
C ALA A 46 -5.38 -16.60 8.14
N ALA A 47 -5.70 -17.59 8.96
CA ALA A 47 -5.24 -17.69 10.35
C ALA A 47 -3.71 -17.80 10.51
N GLY A 48 -3.00 -18.23 9.45
CA GLY A 48 -1.54 -18.37 9.45
C GLY A 48 -0.76 -17.04 9.42
N PHE A 49 -1.44 -15.91 9.15
CA PHE A 49 -0.78 -14.60 9.15
C PHE A 49 -0.66 -14.03 10.56
N ALA A 50 0.54 -13.56 10.90
CA ALA A 50 0.78 -12.74 12.07
C ALA A 50 1.10 -11.30 11.64
N GLY A 51 0.67 -10.31 12.43
CA GLY A 51 0.82 -8.91 12.09
C GLY A 51 1.78 -8.15 13.00
N VAL A 52 2.37 -7.09 12.48
CA VAL A 52 3.11 -6.05 13.21
C VAL A 52 2.70 -4.67 12.72
N ILE A 53 2.63 -3.67 13.59
CA ILE A 53 2.39 -2.29 13.18
C ILE A 53 3.73 -1.61 12.88
N GLN A 54 3.93 -1.24 11.62
CA GLN A 54 5.06 -0.42 11.17
C GLN A 54 4.68 1.08 11.17
N ASP A 55 5.67 1.95 10.96
CA ASP A 55 5.44 3.38 10.77
C ASP A 55 4.73 3.66 9.42
N SER A 56 5.14 2.97 8.37
CA SER A 56 4.65 3.20 7.01
C SER A 56 4.70 1.92 6.17
N ALA A 57 3.94 1.89 5.08
CA ALA A 57 4.12 0.85 4.06
C ALA A 57 5.56 0.87 3.49
N SER A 58 6.20 2.04 3.41
CA SER A 58 7.61 2.14 2.99
C SER A 58 8.56 1.39 3.92
N GLY A 59 8.36 1.49 5.25
CA GLY A 59 9.12 0.72 6.24
C GLY A 59 8.84 -0.78 6.16
N ALA A 60 7.57 -1.16 5.99
CA ALA A 60 7.16 -2.55 5.81
C ALA A 60 7.73 -3.16 4.52
N THR A 61 7.66 -2.41 3.40
CA THR A 61 8.26 -2.84 2.11
C THR A 61 9.77 -2.98 2.22
N LEU A 62 10.46 -2.04 2.90
CA LEU A 62 11.90 -2.19 3.15
C LEU A 62 12.20 -3.48 3.93
N ALA A 63 11.43 -3.77 4.98
CA ALA A 63 11.59 -5.00 5.75
C ALA A 63 11.35 -6.25 4.90
N ALA A 64 10.34 -6.24 4.00
CA ALA A 64 10.08 -7.32 3.06
C ALA A 64 11.23 -7.49 2.05
N VAL A 65 11.74 -6.40 1.45
CA VAL A 65 12.87 -6.44 0.51
C VAL A 65 14.16 -6.93 1.18
N LEU A 66 14.42 -6.52 2.43
CA LEU A 66 15.54 -7.06 3.21
C LEU A 66 15.38 -8.58 3.45
N THR A 67 14.16 -9.05 3.71
CA THR A 67 13.89 -10.48 3.88
C THR A 67 14.06 -11.25 2.55
N MET A 68 13.58 -10.69 1.43
CA MET A 68 13.83 -11.24 0.08
C MET A 68 15.33 -11.40 -0.17
N ARG A 69 16.12 -10.34 0.12
CA ARG A 69 17.57 -10.33 -0.01
C ARG A 69 18.23 -11.42 0.82
N GLU A 70 17.87 -11.51 2.10
CA GLU A 70 18.47 -12.50 3.01
C GLU A 70 18.13 -13.92 2.62
N ARG A 71 16.86 -14.22 2.24
CA ARG A 71 16.47 -15.54 1.73
C ARG A 71 17.25 -15.91 0.47
N ALA A 72 17.31 -15.02 -0.51
CA ALA A 72 18.04 -15.26 -1.76
C ALA A 72 19.55 -15.47 -1.58
N LEU A 73 20.12 -14.91 -0.52
CA LEU A 73 21.55 -15.07 -0.16
C LEU A 73 21.78 -16.14 0.91
N ASN A 74 20.83 -17.00 1.18
CA ASN A 74 20.92 -18.01 2.25
C ASN A 74 21.33 -17.40 3.60
N TRP A 75 20.81 -16.21 3.91
CA TRP A 75 21.05 -15.44 5.16
C TRP A 75 22.50 -14.96 5.36
N ALA A 76 23.25 -14.79 4.27
CA ALA A 76 24.63 -14.32 4.33
C ALA A 76 24.75 -12.79 4.18
N GLY A 77 23.70 -12.11 3.71
CA GLY A 77 23.77 -10.69 3.34
C GLY A 77 24.07 -9.77 4.51
N ASN A 78 23.40 -9.95 5.64
CA ASN A 78 23.64 -9.13 6.84
C ASN A 78 25.03 -9.33 7.45
N GLY A 79 25.59 -10.54 7.36
CA GLY A 79 26.91 -10.86 7.93
C GLY A 79 28.07 -10.48 7.03
N ALA A 80 27.98 -10.83 5.75
CA ALA A 80 29.09 -10.66 4.79
C ALA A 80 28.98 -9.39 3.95
N GLY A 81 27.82 -8.71 3.96
CA GLY A 81 27.52 -7.63 3.02
C GLY A 81 27.22 -8.17 1.61
N LEU A 82 27.08 -7.28 0.64
CA LEU A 82 26.74 -7.63 -0.74
C LEU A 82 27.95 -7.73 -1.69
N SER A 83 29.13 -7.34 -1.23
CA SER A 83 30.34 -7.43 -2.05
C SER A 83 30.70 -8.90 -2.32
N GLY A 84 30.84 -9.25 -3.60
CA GLY A 84 31.13 -10.65 -4.00
C GLY A 84 29.91 -11.58 -3.98
N GLN A 85 28.73 -11.11 -3.57
CA GLN A 85 27.49 -11.87 -3.67
C GLN A 85 26.92 -11.84 -5.11
N PRO A 86 26.10 -12.82 -5.52
CA PRO A 86 25.43 -12.77 -6.80
C PRO A 86 24.50 -11.56 -6.89
N ARG A 87 24.30 -11.05 -8.12
CA ARG A 87 23.40 -9.93 -8.36
C ARG A 87 21.96 -10.39 -8.22
N LEU A 88 21.22 -9.77 -7.30
CA LEU A 88 19.83 -10.08 -7.02
C LEU A 88 18.89 -9.32 -7.96
N ARG A 89 17.71 -9.85 -8.20
CA ARG A 89 16.63 -9.21 -8.97
C ARG A 89 15.35 -9.12 -8.16
N ILE A 90 14.66 -7.98 -8.26
CA ILE A 90 13.31 -7.77 -7.72
C ILE A 90 12.38 -7.48 -8.89
N TYR A 91 11.23 -8.16 -8.95
CA TYR A 91 10.26 -8.05 -10.03
C TYR A 91 9.00 -7.31 -9.56
N CYS A 92 8.55 -6.34 -10.33
CA CYS A 92 7.30 -5.61 -10.09
C CYS A 92 6.81 -4.93 -11.38
N SER A 93 5.55 -4.50 -11.43
CA SER A 93 5.06 -3.67 -12.54
C SER A 93 5.59 -2.23 -12.49
N GLY A 94 5.35 -1.45 -13.54
CA GLY A 94 5.62 -0.01 -13.54
C GLY A 94 4.65 0.80 -12.67
N GLU A 95 3.52 0.20 -12.28
CA GLU A 95 2.45 0.89 -11.54
C GLU A 95 2.70 0.98 -10.03
N VAL A 96 3.69 0.24 -9.50
CA VAL A 96 4.00 0.24 -8.06
C VAL A 96 4.43 1.61 -7.56
N HIS A 97 4.26 1.84 -6.27
CA HIS A 97 4.68 3.09 -5.62
C HIS A 97 6.20 3.21 -5.55
N SER A 98 6.74 4.43 -5.66
CA SER A 98 8.18 4.75 -5.59
C SER A 98 8.90 4.30 -4.30
N SER A 99 8.16 3.92 -3.27
CA SER A 99 8.72 3.30 -2.06
C SER A 99 9.41 1.97 -2.36
N ILE A 100 9.01 1.28 -3.42
CA ILE A 100 9.65 0.03 -3.88
C ILE A 100 11.07 0.34 -4.36
N ASP A 101 11.23 1.35 -5.23
CA ASP A 101 12.55 1.80 -5.70
C ASP A 101 13.44 2.14 -4.51
N ARG A 102 12.91 2.93 -3.59
CA ARG A 102 13.63 3.36 -2.39
C ARG A 102 14.04 2.18 -1.51
N ALA A 103 13.16 1.21 -1.30
CA ALA A 103 13.46 0.01 -0.52
C ALA A 103 14.60 -0.80 -1.16
N VAL A 104 14.58 -0.95 -2.49
CA VAL A 104 15.63 -1.66 -3.23
C VAL A 104 16.96 -0.89 -3.18
N TRP A 105 16.96 0.45 -3.23
CA TRP A 105 18.18 1.24 -3.06
C TRP A 105 18.78 1.08 -1.67
N ILE A 106 17.94 1.26 -0.64
CA ILE A 106 18.39 1.20 0.77
C ILE A 106 18.88 -0.20 1.14
N SER A 107 18.25 -1.26 0.57
CA SER A 107 18.68 -2.64 0.81
C SER A 107 20.07 -2.98 0.24
N GLY A 108 20.64 -2.11 -0.61
CA GLY A 108 21.92 -2.32 -1.30
C GLY A 108 21.81 -3.18 -2.57
N ILE A 109 20.62 -3.66 -2.95
CA ILE A 109 20.41 -4.41 -4.19
C ILE A 109 20.70 -3.52 -5.40
N GLY A 110 20.31 -2.23 -5.35
CA GLY A 110 20.52 -1.25 -6.40
C GLY A 110 19.37 -1.17 -7.39
N GLY A 111 19.02 0.07 -7.81
CA GLY A 111 17.85 0.36 -8.67
C GLY A 111 17.87 -0.34 -10.02
N ASP A 112 19.04 -0.54 -10.63
CA ASP A 112 19.18 -1.24 -11.92
C ASP A 112 18.81 -2.73 -11.84
N ASN A 113 18.58 -3.24 -10.65
CA ASN A 113 18.18 -4.62 -10.42
C ASN A 113 16.67 -4.79 -10.18
N ILE A 114 15.90 -3.72 -10.36
CA ILE A 114 14.44 -3.79 -10.44
C ILE A 114 14.05 -4.13 -11.88
N VAL A 115 13.35 -5.23 -12.06
CA VAL A 115 12.81 -5.67 -13.36
C VAL A 115 11.36 -5.23 -13.45
N ARG A 116 11.08 -4.30 -14.36
CA ARG A 116 9.72 -3.80 -14.61
C ARG A 116 8.99 -4.70 -15.58
N ILE A 117 7.95 -5.35 -15.09
CA ILE A 117 7.13 -6.25 -15.88
C ILE A 117 6.03 -5.45 -16.58
N PRO A 118 5.77 -5.67 -17.87
CA PRO A 118 4.64 -5.08 -18.58
C PRO A 118 3.31 -5.36 -17.88
N VAL A 119 2.35 -4.46 -18.10
CA VAL A 119 1.00 -4.58 -17.57
C VAL A 119 -0.01 -4.82 -18.69
N HIS A 120 -1.16 -5.40 -18.35
CA HIS A 120 -2.23 -5.68 -19.30
C HIS A 120 -3.62 -5.50 -18.70
N GLY A 121 -4.62 -5.43 -19.55
CA GLY A 121 -6.02 -5.35 -19.18
C GLY A 121 -6.45 -4.05 -18.50
N PRO A 122 -7.73 -3.91 -18.15
CA PRO A 122 -8.30 -2.68 -17.61
C PRO A 122 -7.80 -2.37 -16.19
N LEU A 123 -7.39 -3.40 -15.43
CA LEU A 123 -6.78 -3.22 -14.11
C LEU A 123 -5.28 -2.93 -14.17
N ARG A 124 -4.68 -2.88 -15.37
CA ARG A 124 -3.23 -2.72 -15.60
C ARG A 124 -2.43 -3.68 -14.71
N ALA A 125 -2.87 -4.93 -14.69
CA ALA A 125 -2.25 -5.99 -13.91
C ALA A 125 -0.89 -6.38 -14.51
N MET A 126 0.06 -6.77 -13.67
CA MET A 126 1.33 -7.35 -14.09
C MET A 126 1.08 -8.59 -14.97
N ASP A 127 1.73 -8.65 -16.14
CA ASP A 127 1.62 -9.79 -17.05
C ASP A 127 2.38 -11.02 -16.48
N PRO A 128 1.68 -12.10 -16.08
CA PRO A 128 2.32 -13.26 -15.47
C PRO A 128 3.18 -14.05 -16.49
N VAL A 129 2.88 -13.99 -17.79
CA VAL A 129 3.69 -14.63 -18.83
C VAL A 129 5.01 -13.88 -19.00
N ALA A 130 4.95 -12.56 -19.06
CA ALA A 130 6.14 -11.71 -19.11
C ALA A 130 6.99 -11.84 -17.83
N LEU A 131 6.34 -11.92 -16.66
CA LEU A 131 7.02 -12.15 -15.37
C LEU A 131 7.80 -13.46 -15.38
N ARG A 132 7.16 -14.57 -15.75
CA ARG A 132 7.79 -15.89 -15.85
C ARG A 132 9.00 -15.88 -16.79
N ARG A 133 8.83 -15.26 -17.95
CA ARG A 133 9.90 -15.13 -18.94
C ARG A 133 11.08 -14.32 -18.38
N ALA A 134 10.82 -13.16 -17.79
CA ALA A 134 11.86 -12.30 -17.23
C ALA A 134 12.68 -13.01 -16.14
N ILE A 135 12.02 -13.77 -15.25
CA ILE A 135 12.70 -14.57 -14.22
C ILE A 135 13.59 -15.65 -14.88
N SER A 136 13.06 -16.37 -15.88
CA SER A 136 13.81 -17.44 -16.56
C SER A 136 15.03 -16.86 -17.30
N ASP A 137 14.87 -15.74 -17.99
CA ASP A 137 15.96 -15.07 -18.72
C ASP A 137 17.06 -14.56 -17.77
N ASP A 138 16.69 -14.00 -16.61
CA ASP A 138 17.63 -13.55 -15.59
C ASP A 138 18.41 -14.73 -14.97
N ILE A 139 17.76 -15.86 -14.69
CA ILE A 139 18.46 -17.06 -14.20
C ILE A 139 19.52 -17.54 -15.21
N VAL A 140 19.16 -17.58 -16.51
CA VAL A 140 20.09 -17.95 -17.59
C VAL A 140 21.26 -16.94 -17.68
N ALA A 141 20.98 -15.67 -17.42
CA ALA A 141 22.00 -14.61 -17.41
C ALA A 141 22.87 -14.59 -16.14
N GLY A 142 22.61 -15.46 -15.16
CA GLY A 142 23.39 -15.60 -13.94
C GLY A 142 22.96 -14.67 -12.81
N TYR A 143 21.79 -14.05 -12.90
CA TYR A 143 21.19 -13.31 -11.78
C TYR A 143 20.46 -14.26 -10.83
N VAL A 144 20.26 -13.81 -9.61
CA VAL A 144 19.46 -14.56 -8.61
C VAL A 144 18.15 -13.80 -8.37
N PRO A 145 17.00 -14.36 -8.75
CA PRO A 145 15.70 -13.83 -8.39
C PRO A 145 15.55 -13.81 -6.86
N ALA A 146 15.20 -12.64 -6.28
CA ALA A 146 15.08 -12.50 -4.84
C ALA A 146 13.63 -12.40 -4.38
N GLY A 147 12.74 -11.82 -5.21
CA GLY A 147 11.32 -11.74 -4.85
C GLY A 147 10.48 -10.96 -5.84
N ILE A 148 9.17 -11.06 -5.66
CA ILE A 148 8.15 -10.39 -6.47
C ILE A 148 7.35 -9.44 -5.58
N ILE A 149 7.12 -8.21 -6.06
CA ILE A 149 6.26 -7.24 -5.40
C ILE A 149 5.05 -6.98 -6.29
N ALA A 150 3.90 -7.44 -5.84
CA ALA A 150 2.61 -7.18 -6.46
C ALA A 150 1.89 -6.01 -5.80
N CYS A 151 1.02 -5.32 -6.52
CA CYS A 151 0.23 -4.23 -5.97
C CYS A 151 -1.29 -4.48 -6.08
N VAL A 152 -2.01 -4.00 -5.08
CA VAL A 152 -3.48 -3.91 -5.09
C VAL A 152 -3.87 -2.48 -4.76
N GLY A 153 -4.36 -1.76 -5.76
CA GLY A 153 -4.64 -0.34 -5.67
C GLY A 153 -3.38 0.51 -5.74
N ALA A 154 -2.68 0.47 -6.87
CA ALA A 154 -1.52 1.32 -7.11
C ALA A 154 -1.87 2.81 -6.98
N THR A 155 -0.94 3.61 -6.45
CA THR A 155 -1.19 5.02 -6.11
C THR A 155 -1.56 5.87 -7.32
N GLY A 156 -1.01 5.56 -8.49
CA GLY A 156 -1.24 6.33 -9.72
C GLY A 156 -2.69 6.29 -10.18
N ILE A 157 -3.20 5.11 -10.40
CA ILE A 157 -4.46 4.87 -11.10
C ILE A 157 -5.35 3.79 -10.47
N GLY A 158 -4.95 3.25 -9.33
CA GLY A 158 -5.68 2.15 -8.68
C GLY A 158 -5.36 0.77 -9.24
N ALA A 159 -4.34 0.60 -10.09
CA ALA A 159 -4.00 -0.68 -10.71
C ALA A 159 -3.95 -1.83 -9.69
N CYS A 160 -4.43 -3.00 -10.11
CA CYS A 160 -4.46 -4.20 -9.28
C CYS A 160 -3.91 -5.39 -10.06
N ASP A 161 -2.88 -6.03 -9.52
CA ASP A 161 -2.32 -7.25 -10.07
C ASP A 161 -3.25 -8.45 -9.80
N ASP A 162 -3.25 -9.43 -10.72
CA ASP A 162 -3.84 -10.73 -10.46
C ASP A 162 -2.94 -11.52 -9.49
N ILE A 163 -3.29 -11.45 -8.20
CA ILE A 163 -2.48 -12.05 -7.15
C ILE A 163 -2.36 -13.56 -7.33
N ASN A 164 -3.42 -14.26 -7.75
CA ASN A 164 -3.33 -15.71 -8.00
C ASN A 164 -2.29 -16.02 -9.09
N ALA A 165 -2.36 -15.32 -10.22
CA ALA A 165 -1.44 -15.54 -11.32
C ALA A 165 0.01 -15.20 -10.95
N VAL A 166 0.23 -14.15 -10.15
CA VAL A 166 1.55 -13.81 -9.62
C VAL A 166 2.06 -14.90 -8.66
N MET A 167 1.18 -15.42 -7.78
CA MET A 167 1.56 -16.50 -6.85
C MET A 167 1.88 -17.81 -7.58
N ASP A 168 1.19 -18.12 -8.68
CA ASP A 168 1.52 -19.30 -9.51
C ASP A 168 2.96 -19.20 -10.06
N VAL A 169 3.36 -18.03 -10.48
CA VAL A 169 4.74 -17.80 -10.93
C VAL A 169 5.73 -17.87 -9.75
N ALA A 170 5.39 -17.26 -8.61
CA ALA A 170 6.24 -17.27 -7.44
C ALA A 170 6.49 -18.68 -6.90
N ASP A 171 5.45 -19.54 -6.86
CA ASP A 171 5.56 -20.93 -6.41
C ASP A 171 6.47 -21.76 -7.34
N ASP A 172 6.42 -21.53 -8.67
CA ASP A 172 7.27 -22.27 -9.62
C ASP A 172 8.78 -21.97 -9.46
N PHE A 173 9.12 -20.80 -8.91
CA PHE A 173 10.52 -20.38 -8.71
C PHE A 173 10.92 -20.28 -7.22
N ASP A 174 10.06 -20.64 -6.27
CA ASP A 174 10.26 -20.52 -4.81
C ASP A 174 10.64 -19.08 -4.39
N LEU A 175 9.92 -18.08 -4.89
CA LEU A 175 10.23 -16.68 -4.65
C LEU A 175 9.38 -16.09 -3.53
N PHE A 176 10.00 -15.28 -2.67
CA PHE A 176 9.29 -14.49 -1.67
C PHE A 176 8.40 -13.45 -2.34
N THR A 177 7.19 -13.30 -1.83
CA THR A 177 6.20 -12.38 -2.37
C THR A 177 5.76 -11.33 -1.35
N HIS A 178 5.66 -10.08 -1.81
CA HIS A 178 5.12 -8.97 -1.04
C HIS A 178 3.96 -8.32 -1.79
N VAL A 179 2.81 -8.17 -1.13
CA VAL A 179 1.63 -7.49 -1.70
C VAL A 179 1.52 -6.10 -1.06
N ASP A 180 1.79 -5.07 -1.86
CA ASP A 180 1.54 -3.67 -1.48
C ASP A 180 0.09 -3.30 -1.79
N ALA A 181 -0.72 -3.24 -0.74
CA ALA A 181 -2.10 -2.77 -0.76
C ALA A 181 -2.26 -1.51 0.10
N ALA A 182 -1.28 -0.61 0.06
CA ALA A 182 -1.10 0.49 1.03
C ALA A 182 -2.36 1.30 1.32
N TRP A 183 -3.22 1.60 0.34
CA TRP A 183 -4.51 2.24 0.60
C TRP A 183 -5.68 1.28 0.40
N ALA A 184 -5.66 0.46 -0.64
CA ALA A 184 -6.77 -0.40 -1.04
C ALA A 184 -7.00 -1.57 -0.06
N GLY A 185 -5.96 -2.04 0.66
CA GLY A 185 -6.12 -3.09 1.66
C GLY A 185 -7.12 -2.76 2.77
N SER A 186 -7.34 -1.46 3.05
CA SER A 186 -8.40 -1.02 3.95
C SER A 186 -9.81 -1.36 3.45
N ALA A 187 -10.02 -1.42 2.13
CA ALA A 187 -11.31 -1.78 1.53
C ALA A 187 -11.67 -3.25 1.74
N MET A 188 -10.69 -4.10 2.02
CA MET A 188 -10.88 -5.54 2.19
C MET A 188 -11.64 -5.91 3.48
N ILE A 189 -11.88 -4.94 4.37
CA ILE A 189 -12.88 -5.11 5.44
C ILE A 189 -14.28 -5.33 4.85
N CYS A 190 -14.55 -4.87 3.62
CA CYS A 190 -15.78 -5.06 2.86
C CYS A 190 -15.65 -6.32 2.00
N PRO A 191 -16.40 -7.41 2.28
CA PRO A 191 -16.25 -8.68 1.58
C PRO A 191 -16.40 -8.59 0.05
N GLN A 192 -17.23 -7.67 -0.43
CA GLN A 192 -17.49 -7.49 -1.87
C GLN A 192 -16.25 -7.02 -2.67
N TYR A 193 -15.23 -6.43 -2.03
CA TYR A 193 -14.02 -5.95 -2.71
C TYR A 193 -12.86 -6.94 -2.63
N ARG A 194 -12.99 -8.04 -1.89
CA ARG A 194 -11.92 -9.04 -1.69
C ARG A 194 -11.51 -9.78 -2.96
N HIS A 195 -12.33 -9.74 -4.00
CA HIS A 195 -11.96 -10.28 -5.30
C HIS A 195 -10.71 -9.60 -5.89
N LEU A 196 -10.42 -8.33 -5.52
CA LEU A 196 -9.25 -7.58 -5.98
C LEU A 196 -7.92 -8.11 -5.42
N TRP A 197 -7.95 -8.92 -4.39
CA TRP A 197 -6.74 -9.56 -3.86
C TRP A 197 -6.91 -11.07 -3.65
N GLN A 198 -7.75 -11.69 -4.47
CA GLN A 198 -7.93 -13.13 -4.43
C GLN A 198 -6.58 -13.84 -4.61
N GLY A 199 -6.25 -14.79 -3.73
CA GLY A 199 -4.95 -15.45 -3.71
C GLY A 199 -3.95 -14.87 -2.70
N VAL A 200 -4.28 -13.76 -2.03
CA VAL A 200 -3.41 -13.08 -1.07
C VAL A 200 -2.95 -13.98 0.09
N ASP A 201 -3.71 -15.00 0.43
CA ASP A 201 -3.33 -16.00 1.47
C ASP A 201 -2.10 -16.83 1.10
N ARG A 202 -1.66 -16.82 -0.15
CA ARG A 202 -0.44 -17.46 -0.62
C ARG A 202 0.80 -16.59 -0.43
N ALA A 203 0.63 -15.26 -0.35
CA ALA A 203 1.72 -14.31 -0.22
C ALA A 203 2.48 -14.48 1.11
N ASP A 204 3.79 -14.19 1.10
CA ASP A 204 4.62 -14.21 2.30
C ASP A 204 4.41 -12.96 3.16
N SER A 205 4.10 -11.84 2.53
CA SER A 205 4.00 -10.51 3.14
C SER A 205 2.89 -9.68 2.51
N VAL A 206 2.07 -9.03 3.34
CA VAL A 206 0.97 -8.15 2.90
C VAL A 206 0.99 -6.87 3.73
N VAL A 207 0.90 -5.72 3.08
CA VAL A 207 0.91 -4.42 3.78
C VAL A 207 -0.27 -3.55 3.38
N PHE A 208 -0.84 -2.86 4.36
CA PHE A 208 -1.72 -1.71 4.10
C PHE A 208 -1.68 -0.71 5.26
N ASN A 209 -2.12 0.51 4.97
CA ASN A 209 -2.02 1.65 5.89
C ASN A 209 -3.39 2.01 6.49
N PRO A 210 -3.73 1.59 7.72
CA PRO A 210 -4.90 2.11 8.43
C PRO A 210 -4.91 3.64 8.54
N HIS A 211 -3.74 4.29 8.55
CA HIS A 211 -3.64 5.75 8.56
C HIS A 211 -4.02 6.43 7.22
N LYS A 212 -4.32 5.66 6.18
CA LYS A 212 -4.92 6.17 4.94
C LYS A 212 -6.45 6.08 5.03
N TRP A 213 -7.04 5.10 4.45
CA TRP A 213 -8.49 5.03 4.22
C TRP A 213 -9.32 4.63 5.46
N LEU A 214 -8.73 3.96 6.46
CA LEU A 214 -9.43 3.73 7.74
C LEU A 214 -9.44 4.96 8.67
N GLY A 215 -8.74 6.04 8.33
CA GLY A 215 -8.77 7.30 9.06
C GLY A 215 -8.05 7.26 10.41
N VAL A 216 -7.16 6.29 10.63
CA VAL A 216 -6.28 6.27 11.81
C VAL A 216 -5.30 7.43 11.73
N GLN A 217 -5.01 8.07 12.86
CA GLN A 217 -4.00 9.13 12.94
C GLN A 217 -2.64 8.61 12.44
N PHE A 218 -1.99 9.42 11.60
CA PHE A 218 -0.65 9.12 11.09
C PHE A 218 0.38 9.07 12.24
N ASP A 219 1.21 8.03 12.39
CA ASP A 219 1.41 6.93 11.48
C ASP A 219 0.88 5.59 12.04
N CYS A 220 0.38 4.72 11.17
CA CYS A 220 -0.05 3.36 11.51
C CYS A 220 -0.16 2.52 10.23
N CYS A 221 0.73 1.56 10.07
CA CYS A 221 0.77 0.63 8.95
C CYS A 221 0.63 -0.79 9.47
N ALA A 222 -0.30 -1.56 8.94
CA ALA A 222 -0.46 -2.99 9.26
C ALA A 222 0.35 -3.82 8.26
N HIS A 223 1.32 -4.57 8.76
CA HIS A 223 2.15 -5.48 8.00
C HIS A 223 1.89 -6.91 8.48
N PHE A 224 1.40 -7.76 7.61
CA PHE A 224 1.07 -9.15 7.89
C PHE A 224 2.05 -10.08 7.19
N LEU A 225 2.48 -11.12 7.88
CA LEU A 225 3.52 -12.06 7.47
C LEU A 225 3.03 -13.49 7.65
N LYS A 226 3.26 -14.32 6.64
CA LYS A 226 2.98 -15.74 6.70
C LYS A 226 4.02 -16.50 7.57
N SER A 227 5.29 -16.07 7.45
CA SER A 227 6.40 -16.55 8.30
C SER A 227 7.08 -15.38 9.01
N PRO A 228 6.61 -14.99 10.22
CA PRO A 228 7.30 -13.96 10.99
C PRO A 228 8.74 -14.32 11.37
N ALA A 229 9.06 -15.61 11.42
CA ALA A 229 10.40 -16.08 11.73
C ALA A 229 11.44 -15.61 10.70
N ASP A 230 11.07 -15.51 9.42
CA ASP A 230 11.98 -15.01 8.38
C ASP A 230 12.29 -13.53 8.58
N LEU A 231 11.29 -12.75 8.96
CA LEU A 231 11.49 -11.34 9.28
C LEU A 231 12.33 -11.15 10.54
N ALA A 232 12.06 -11.92 11.58
CA ALA A 232 12.87 -11.91 12.80
C ALA A 232 14.32 -12.33 12.50
N LYS A 233 14.54 -13.37 11.69
CA LYS A 233 15.88 -13.80 11.28
C LYS A 233 16.62 -12.72 10.49
N THR A 234 15.87 -11.88 9.74
CA THR A 234 16.44 -10.75 8.99
C THR A 234 16.83 -9.58 9.88
N LEU A 235 16.01 -9.25 10.89
CA LEU A 235 16.12 -7.98 11.62
C LEU A 235 16.56 -8.12 13.08
N ALA A 236 16.44 -9.31 13.67
CA ALA A 236 16.73 -9.48 15.09
C ALA A 236 18.23 -9.29 15.38
N ILE A 237 18.51 -8.46 16.37
CA ILE A 237 19.81 -8.34 17.02
C ILE A 237 19.55 -8.71 18.48
N GLN A 238 20.21 -9.79 18.96
CA GLN A 238 20.06 -10.27 20.35
C GLN A 238 21.32 -9.94 21.15
N PRO A 239 21.48 -8.70 21.61
CA PRO A 239 22.59 -8.34 22.51
C PRO A 239 22.41 -9.06 23.87
N GLU A 240 23.52 -9.32 24.56
CA GLU A 240 23.55 -10.08 25.82
C GLU A 240 22.60 -9.51 26.89
N TYR A 241 22.46 -8.19 26.97
CA TYR A 241 21.59 -7.53 27.95
C TYR A 241 20.08 -7.76 27.71
N LEU A 242 19.69 -8.22 26.50
CA LEU A 242 18.31 -8.57 26.17
C LEU A 242 17.99 -10.07 26.37
N LYS A 243 19.01 -10.90 26.65
CA LYS A 243 18.83 -12.35 26.88
C LYS A 243 18.36 -12.68 28.31
N THR A 244 18.11 -11.69 29.15
CA THR A 244 17.72 -11.89 30.54
C THR A 244 16.21 -12.08 30.72
N HIS A 245 15.85 -13.26 31.21
CA HIS A 245 14.59 -13.69 31.82
C HIS A 245 13.32 -13.80 30.95
N GLY A 246 12.87 -15.04 30.73
CA GLY A 246 11.47 -15.38 30.45
C GLY A 246 10.97 -15.02 29.05
N ALA A 247 11.86 -14.97 28.04
CA ALA A 247 11.50 -14.60 26.67
C ALA A 247 10.78 -15.72 25.88
N ASP A 248 10.68 -16.91 26.44
CA ASP A 248 10.06 -18.05 25.74
C ASP A 248 8.53 -17.87 25.65
N GLY A 249 8.05 -17.63 24.42
CA GLY A 249 6.62 -17.55 24.13
C GLY A 249 6.05 -16.13 23.95
N PHE A 250 6.84 -15.07 24.12
CA PHE A 250 6.40 -13.68 23.91
C PHE A 250 6.97 -13.08 22.64
N ILE A 251 6.20 -12.18 21.99
CA ILE A 251 6.62 -11.45 20.79
C ILE A 251 7.36 -10.18 21.21
N ASN A 252 8.59 -10.02 20.69
CA ASN A 252 9.33 -8.77 20.76
C ASN A 252 9.22 -8.07 19.39
N TYR A 253 8.35 -7.10 19.25
CA TYR A 253 8.09 -6.44 17.97
C TYR A 253 9.27 -5.63 17.42
N SER A 254 10.28 -5.32 18.21
CA SER A 254 11.54 -4.75 17.72
C SER A 254 12.29 -5.70 16.78
N GLU A 255 12.08 -7.01 16.90
CA GLU A 255 12.66 -8.01 16.00
C GLU A 255 11.93 -8.09 14.65
N TRP A 256 10.75 -7.46 14.53
CA TRP A 256 9.92 -7.43 13.34
C TRP A 256 9.87 -6.05 12.68
N SER A 257 10.71 -5.13 13.10
CA SER A 257 10.71 -3.73 12.67
C SER A 257 12.13 -3.26 12.37
N VAL A 258 12.29 -2.44 11.31
CA VAL A 258 13.58 -1.80 11.03
C VAL A 258 14.03 -0.90 12.17
N PRO A 259 13.19 0.01 12.73
CA PRO A 259 13.53 0.72 13.95
C PRO A 259 13.40 -0.19 15.17
N LEU A 260 14.41 -0.16 16.05
CA LEU A 260 14.34 -0.85 17.35
C LEU A 260 13.32 -0.19 18.27
N GLY A 261 13.35 1.15 18.41
CA GLY A 261 12.40 1.90 19.22
C GLY A 261 11.02 1.93 18.58
N ARG A 262 9.97 1.62 19.37
CA ARG A 262 8.59 1.54 18.86
C ARG A 262 7.62 2.32 19.76
N ARG A 263 6.74 3.09 19.11
CA ARG A 263 5.64 3.81 19.78
C ARG A 263 4.44 2.89 19.98
N PHE A 264 3.54 3.25 20.88
CA PHE A 264 2.28 2.53 21.12
C PHE A 264 1.23 2.85 20.05
N ARG A 265 1.53 2.51 18.78
CA ARG A 265 0.66 2.75 17.61
C ARG A 265 -0.64 1.95 17.66
N ALA A 266 -0.63 0.77 18.30
CA ALA A 266 -1.80 -0.08 18.42
C ALA A 266 -2.98 0.60 19.12
N LEU A 267 -2.73 1.51 20.06
CA LEU A 267 -3.78 2.17 20.83
C LEU A 267 -4.74 2.95 19.93
N LYS A 268 -4.22 3.70 18.95
CA LYS A 268 -5.05 4.51 18.06
C LYS A 268 -5.86 3.67 17.05
N LEU A 269 -5.31 2.55 16.59
CA LEU A 269 -6.03 1.58 15.77
C LEU A 269 -7.15 0.92 16.59
N TRP A 270 -6.85 0.52 17.83
CA TRP A 270 -7.84 -0.06 18.73
C TRP A 270 -8.99 0.91 19.04
N PHE A 271 -8.69 2.18 19.36
CA PHE A 271 -9.73 3.21 19.61
C PHE A 271 -10.63 3.38 18.40
N MET A 272 -10.06 3.45 17.20
CA MET A 272 -10.81 3.59 15.95
C MET A 272 -11.74 2.38 15.73
N LEU A 273 -11.21 1.15 15.83
CA LEU A 273 -12.00 -0.08 15.65
C LEU A 273 -13.11 -0.23 16.70
N ARG A 274 -12.82 0.13 17.96
CA ARG A 274 -13.80 0.05 19.07
C ARG A 274 -14.88 1.10 18.97
N ASN A 275 -14.55 2.31 18.52
CA ASN A 275 -15.50 3.41 18.45
C ASN A 275 -16.49 3.26 17.27
N TYR A 276 -15.98 2.94 16.08
CA TYR A 276 -16.83 2.86 14.89
C TYR A 276 -17.36 1.45 14.63
N GLY A 277 -16.62 0.42 14.94
CA GLY A 277 -16.94 -0.96 14.57
C GLY A 277 -16.87 -1.22 13.06
N LEU A 278 -16.91 -2.49 12.66
CA LEU A 278 -16.77 -2.87 11.25
C LEU A 278 -17.96 -2.41 10.39
N THR A 279 -19.16 -2.39 10.93
CA THR A 279 -20.38 -2.00 10.19
C THR A 279 -20.27 -0.57 9.68
N GLU A 280 -19.88 0.36 10.55
CA GLU A 280 -19.73 1.77 10.16
C GLU A 280 -18.55 1.99 9.22
N LEU A 281 -17.42 1.33 9.46
CA LEU A 281 -16.25 1.43 8.57
C LEU A 281 -16.55 0.89 7.17
N ARG A 282 -17.28 -0.23 7.08
CA ARG A 282 -17.75 -0.80 5.79
C ARG A 282 -18.69 0.15 5.07
N ARG A 283 -19.64 0.75 5.80
CA ARG A 283 -20.56 1.73 5.23
C ARG A 283 -19.81 2.93 4.64
N ARG A 284 -18.83 3.47 5.34
CA ARG A 284 -18.00 4.60 4.86
C ARG A 284 -17.22 4.25 3.60
N ILE A 285 -16.51 3.12 3.61
CA ILE A 285 -15.77 2.69 2.42
C ILE A 285 -16.72 2.44 1.24
N GLY A 286 -17.86 1.79 1.48
CA GLY A 286 -18.87 1.57 0.44
C GLY A 286 -19.42 2.87 -0.13
N ASN A 287 -19.68 3.88 0.71
CA ASN A 287 -20.10 5.21 0.27
C ASN A 287 -19.01 5.87 -0.60
N HIS A 288 -17.74 5.84 -0.19
CA HIS A 288 -16.65 6.43 -0.96
C HIS A 288 -16.52 5.80 -2.36
N VAL A 289 -16.68 4.47 -2.46
CA VAL A 289 -16.69 3.78 -3.75
C VAL A 289 -17.88 4.23 -4.59
N ALA A 290 -19.10 4.19 -4.05
CA ALA A 290 -20.30 4.61 -4.75
C ALA A 290 -20.25 6.09 -5.20
N TRP A 291 -19.64 6.96 -4.40
CA TRP A 291 -19.47 8.38 -4.76
C TRP A 291 -18.41 8.61 -5.84
N ALA A 292 -17.36 7.79 -5.89
CA ALA A 292 -16.41 7.83 -7.00
C ALA A 292 -17.06 7.36 -8.31
N GLU A 293 -17.85 6.29 -8.28
CA GLU A 293 -18.65 5.81 -9.41
C GLU A 293 -19.67 6.87 -9.87
N HIS A 294 -20.38 7.54 -8.92
CA HIS A 294 -21.28 8.64 -9.20
C HIS A 294 -20.57 9.79 -9.92
N MET A 295 -19.41 10.20 -9.42
CA MET A 295 -18.61 11.27 -10.03
C MET A 295 -18.14 10.92 -11.43
N ALA A 296 -17.61 9.70 -11.63
CA ALA A 296 -17.18 9.23 -12.94
C ALA A 296 -18.34 9.19 -13.96
N ASN A 297 -19.52 8.70 -13.54
CA ASN A 297 -20.72 8.69 -14.35
C ASN A 297 -21.18 10.09 -14.75
N ARG A 298 -21.14 11.05 -13.85
CA ARG A 298 -21.49 12.46 -14.18
C ARG A 298 -20.51 13.05 -15.17
N LEU A 299 -19.20 12.87 -14.97
CA LEU A 299 -18.19 13.38 -15.88
C LEU A 299 -18.28 12.74 -17.26
N SER A 300 -18.55 11.42 -17.37
CA SER A 300 -18.69 10.73 -18.65
C SER A 300 -19.87 11.23 -19.49
N GLN A 301 -20.88 11.85 -18.85
CA GLN A 301 -22.04 12.45 -19.52
C GLN A 301 -21.86 13.96 -19.78
N THR A 302 -20.76 14.54 -19.32
CA THR A 302 -20.45 15.97 -19.51
C THR A 302 -19.60 16.16 -20.76
N PRO A 303 -19.99 17.04 -21.68
CA PRO A 303 -19.24 17.29 -22.90
C PRO A 303 -17.77 17.57 -22.63
N ASN A 304 -16.92 17.07 -23.49
CA ASN A 304 -15.47 17.26 -23.46
C ASN A 304 -14.74 16.60 -22.27
N PHE A 305 -15.39 15.77 -21.45
CA PHE A 305 -14.72 14.97 -20.46
C PHE A 305 -14.63 13.50 -20.91
N GLU A 306 -13.47 12.91 -20.68
CA GLU A 306 -13.17 11.49 -20.93
C GLU A 306 -12.81 10.81 -19.64
N ILE A 307 -13.43 9.64 -19.36
CA ILE A 307 -12.97 8.75 -18.31
C ILE A 307 -11.85 7.89 -18.89
N VAL A 308 -10.64 8.02 -18.37
CA VAL A 308 -9.46 7.32 -18.87
C VAL A 308 -9.28 5.96 -18.22
N THR A 309 -9.52 5.89 -16.90
CA THR A 309 -9.66 4.60 -16.20
C THR A 309 -10.98 4.58 -15.45
N ASP A 310 -11.70 3.46 -15.54
CA ASP A 310 -12.89 3.24 -14.76
C ASP A 310 -12.58 3.26 -13.25
N PRO A 311 -13.57 3.56 -12.39
CA PRO A 311 -13.37 3.53 -10.96
C PRO A 311 -12.89 2.15 -10.46
N ILE A 312 -11.70 2.15 -9.86
CA ILE A 312 -11.18 1.03 -9.08
C ILE A 312 -11.29 1.44 -7.61
N LEU A 313 -12.24 0.84 -6.90
CA LEU A 313 -12.62 1.31 -5.59
C LEU A 313 -13.02 2.80 -5.65
N SER A 314 -12.38 3.66 -4.87
CA SER A 314 -12.72 5.08 -4.81
C SER A 314 -11.82 5.99 -5.66
N LEU A 315 -11.08 5.43 -6.61
CA LEU A 315 -10.14 6.15 -7.48
C LEU A 315 -10.45 5.89 -8.95
N PHE A 316 -10.48 6.95 -9.75
CA PHE A 316 -10.52 6.90 -11.21
C PHE A 316 -9.71 8.05 -11.81
N THR A 317 -9.48 8.02 -13.12
CA THR A 317 -8.80 9.10 -13.83
C THR A 317 -9.65 9.61 -14.99
N PHE A 318 -9.52 10.90 -15.28
CA PHE A 318 -10.24 11.56 -16.34
C PHE A 318 -9.36 12.62 -17.03
N ARG A 319 -9.79 13.07 -18.19
CA ARG A 319 -9.23 14.21 -18.93
C ARG A 319 -10.35 15.17 -19.34
N PHE A 320 -10.01 16.43 -19.48
CA PHE A 320 -10.80 17.39 -20.23
C PHE A 320 -10.20 17.47 -21.64
N ALA A 321 -10.99 17.15 -22.64
CA ALA A 321 -10.55 16.95 -24.03
C ALA A 321 -11.52 17.63 -25.02
N PRO A 322 -11.60 18.99 -25.05
CA PRO A 322 -12.41 19.71 -26.01
C PRO A 322 -11.88 19.52 -27.43
N GLN A 323 -12.78 19.58 -28.42
CA GLN A 323 -12.41 19.48 -29.83
C GLN A 323 -11.59 20.71 -30.25
N GLY A 324 -10.47 20.47 -30.95
CA GLY A 324 -9.65 21.55 -31.52
C GLY A 324 -8.53 22.08 -30.64
N ASP A 325 -8.33 21.52 -29.46
CA ASP A 325 -7.13 21.79 -28.65
C ASP A 325 -6.02 20.80 -29.04
N ASP A 326 -4.88 21.33 -29.46
CA ASP A 326 -3.74 20.53 -29.93
C ASP A 326 -2.81 20.08 -28.79
N ASP A 327 -2.93 20.66 -27.57
CA ASP A 327 -2.10 20.30 -26.41
C ASP A 327 -2.96 20.01 -25.17
N LEU A 328 -3.60 18.84 -25.19
CA LEU A 328 -4.43 18.38 -24.08
C LEU A 328 -3.63 18.17 -22.79
N ASP A 329 -2.32 17.95 -22.85
CA ASP A 329 -1.49 17.77 -21.65
C ASP A 329 -1.26 19.10 -20.93
N ASP A 330 -1.00 20.21 -21.68
CA ASP A 330 -0.94 21.54 -21.11
C ASP A 330 -2.30 21.99 -20.58
N LEU A 331 -3.37 21.79 -21.34
CA LEU A 331 -4.73 22.11 -20.92
C LEU A 331 -5.09 21.42 -19.59
N ASN A 332 -4.83 20.11 -19.45
CA ASN A 332 -5.13 19.39 -18.22
C ASN A 332 -4.20 19.79 -17.07
N GLN A 333 -2.96 20.24 -17.33
CA GLN A 333 -2.13 20.84 -16.31
C GLN A 333 -2.74 22.15 -15.80
N ARG A 334 -3.13 23.04 -16.70
CA ARG A 334 -3.78 24.32 -16.33
C ARG A 334 -5.09 24.06 -15.56
N LEU A 335 -5.85 23.03 -15.95
CA LEU A 335 -7.07 22.66 -15.23
C LEU A 335 -6.77 22.21 -13.80
N VAL A 336 -5.77 21.35 -13.59
CA VAL A 336 -5.34 20.92 -12.24
C VAL A 336 -4.91 22.12 -11.40
N ASP A 337 -4.09 22.99 -11.95
CA ASP A 337 -3.58 24.17 -11.25
C ASP A 337 -4.73 25.10 -10.84
N ALA A 338 -5.65 25.40 -11.77
CA ALA A 338 -6.80 26.25 -11.50
C ALA A 338 -7.79 25.66 -10.49
N ILE A 339 -8.01 24.33 -10.51
CA ILE A 339 -8.84 23.65 -9.49
C ILE A 339 -8.19 23.76 -8.12
N ASN A 340 -6.89 23.55 -8.03
CA ASN A 340 -6.17 23.61 -6.76
C ASN A 340 -6.04 25.04 -6.24
N ASP A 341 -5.92 26.03 -7.12
CA ASP A 341 -5.91 27.46 -6.77
C ASP A 341 -7.28 27.94 -6.28
N ASP A 342 -8.39 27.39 -6.79
CA ASP A 342 -9.74 27.66 -6.28
C ASP A 342 -9.88 27.24 -4.80
N GLY A 343 -9.21 26.18 -4.38
CA GLY A 343 -9.07 25.76 -2.98
C GLY A 343 -10.26 25.03 -2.37
N ARG A 344 -11.40 24.89 -3.06
CA ARG A 344 -12.58 24.14 -2.57
C ARG A 344 -12.39 22.63 -2.68
N THR A 345 -11.63 22.17 -3.68
CA THR A 345 -11.24 20.76 -3.84
C THR A 345 -9.77 20.68 -4.24
N TYR A 346 -9.17 19.51 -4.07
CA TYR A 346 -7.77 19.26 -4.43
C TYR A 346 -7.66 18.00 -5.27
N VAL A 347 -7.09 18.14 -6.46
CA VAL A 347 -6.84 17.02 -7.39
C VAL A 347 -5.35 16.87 -7.67
N THR A 348 -4.96 15.70 -8.12
CA THR A 348 -3.58 15.43 -8.55
C THR A 348 -3.62 14.81 -9.95
N GLN A 349 -2.45 14.75 -10.57
CA GLN A 349 -2.29 14.21 -11.92
C GLN A 349 -1.34 13.02 -11.92
N THR A 350 -1.39 12.23 -13.00
CA THR A 350 -0.43 11.19 -13.31
C THR A 350 -0.29 11.06 -14.83
N LEU A 351 0.59 10.19 -15.29
CA LEU A 351 0.72 9.85 -16.70
C LEU A 351 0.19 8.43 -16.93
N ILE A 352 -0.59 8.26 -17.99
CA ILE A 352 -1.01 6.96 -18.51
C ILE A 352 -0.58 6.90 -19.97
N ASP A 353 0.28 5.96 -20.29
CA ASP A 353 0.82 5.76 -21.65
C ASP A 353 1.36 7.05 -22.28
N GLY A 354 2.01 7.89 -21.46
CA GLY A 354 2.59 9.17 -21.82
C GLY A 354 1.63 10.36 -21.82
N ALA A 355 0.32 10.15 -21.68
CA ALA A 355 -0.69 11.20 -21.61
C ALA A 355 -0.99 11.62 -20.17
N LYS A 356 -1.09 12.94 -19.94
CA LYS A 356 -1.44 13.48 -18.63
C LYS A 356 -2.92 13.26 -18.33
N VAL A 357 -3.22 12.71 -17.14
CA VAL A 357 -4.58 12.48 -16.67
C VAL A 357 -4.77 13.03 -15.26
N ILE A 358 -5.98 13.46 -14.95
CA ILE A 358 -6.36 13.97 -13.64
C ILE A 358 -6.90 12.81 -12.80
N ARG A 359 -6.43 12.69 -11.56
CA ARG A 359 -6.86 11.67 -10.61
C ARG A 359 -7.93 12.24 -9.70
N PHE A 360 -9.04 11.53 -9.56
CA PHE A 360 -10.05 11.81 -8.56
C PHE A 360 -10.18 10.63 -7.59
N SER A 361 -10.04 10.92 -6.30
CA SER A 361 -10.08 9.89 -5.26
C SER A 361 -10.91 10.36 -4.07
N VAL A 362 -11.94 9.61 -3.73
CA VAL A 362 -12.77 9.84 -2.55
C VAL A 362 -12.18 9.06 -1.38
N GLY A 363 -11.56 9.73 -0.42
CA GLY A 363 -10.84 9.03 0.65
C GLY A 363 -10.75 9.77 1.98
N GLN A 364 -11.10 11.05 2.02
CA GLN A 364 -11.14 11.82 3.27
C GLN A 364 -12.25 11.27 4.18
N PHE A 365 -11.93 11.03 5.45
CA PHE A 365 -12.80 10.29 6.37
C PHE A 365 -14.18 10.92 6.55
N ASP A 366 -14.27 12.24 6.56
CA ASP A 366 -15.52 12.99 6.79
C ASP A 366 -16.19 13.47 5.48
N THR A 367 -15.71 13.02 4.30
CA THR A 367 -16.33 13.33 3.01
C THR A 367 -17.80 12.92 2.99
N THR A 368 -18.63 13.75 2.38
CA THR A 368 -20.04 13.53 2.10
C THR A 368 -20.30 13.52 0.58
N LEU A 369 -21.49 13.08 0.16
CA LEU A 369 -21.89 13.19 -1.24
C LEU A 369 -21.93 14.65 -1.72
N ALA A 370 -22.35 15.59 -0.86
CA ALA A 370 -22.38 17.01 -1.18
C ALA A 370 -20.99 17.57 -1.50
N ASP A 371 -19.94 17.08 -0.84
CA ASP A 371 -18.56 17.49 -1.15
C ASP A 371 -18.12 16.98 -2.53
N VAL A 372 -18.56 15.77 -2.91
CA VAL A 372 -18.29 15.20 -4.24
C VAL A 372 -19.05 15.96 -5.33
N ASP A 373 -20.30 16.31 -5.09
CA ASP A 373 -21.11 17.13 -6.01
C ASP A 373 -20.53 18.53 -6.17
N MET A 374 -20.06 19.16 -5.09
CA MET A 374 -19.38 20.44 -5.12
C MET A 374 -18.06 20.34 -5.93
N ALA A 375 -17.29 19.28 -5.76
CA ALA A 375 -16.08 19.04 -6.55
C ALA A 375 -16.37 18.91 -8.06
N TYR A 376 -17.47 18.23 -8.43
CA TYR A 376 -17.92 18.16 -9.81
C TYR A 376 -18.23 19.55 -10.36
N ASP A 377 -19.00 20.38 -9.64
CA ASP A 377 -19.37 21.72 -10.07
C ASP A 377 -18.13 22.63 -10.25
N VAL A 378 -17.16 22.53 -9.33
CA VAL A 378 -15.88 23.25 -9.43
C VAL A 378 -15.11 22.84 -10.68
N ILE A 379 -14.93 21.54 -10.92
CA ILE A 379 -14.20 21.02 -12.07
C ILE A 379 -14.85 21.47 -13.38
N CYS A 380 -16.17 21.30 -13.52
CA CYS A 380 -16.88 21.67 -14.75
C CYS A 380 -16.86 23.17 -15.02
N ASN A 381 -17.07 24.02 -14.00
CA ASN A 381 -17.05 25.46 -14.16
C ASN A 381 -15.68 26.00 -14.58
N ILE A 382 -14.61 25.47 -13.98
CA ILE A 382 -13.23 25.87 -14.32
C ILE A 382 -12.87 25.38 -15.73
N ALA A 383 -13.19 24.14 -16.08
CA ALA A 383 -12.95 23.60 -17.43
C ALA A 383 -13.64 24.45 -18.52
N GLN A 384 -14.90 24.83 -18.32
CA GLN A 384 -15.63 25.72 -19.24
C GLN A 384 -15.01 27.11 -19.40
N THR A 385 -14.35 27.60 -18.34
CA THR A 385 -13.67 28.90 -18.42
C THR A 385 -12.38 28.80 -19.23
N LEU A 386 -11.65 27.71 -19.10
CA LEU A 386 -10.42 27.45 -19.86
C LEU A 386 -10.69 27.18 -21.35
N ASP A 387 -11.82 26.55 -21.69
CA ASP A 387 -12.22 26.25 -23.08
C ASP A 387 -12.55 27.51 -23.90
N ARG A 388 -12.83 28.64 -23.24
CA ARG A 388 -13.19 29.90 -23.88
C ARG A 388 -12.00 30.86 -24.05
N THR A 389 -10.86 30.53 -23.49
CA THR A 389 -9.63 31.35 -23.53
C THR A 389 -8.59 30.76 -24.45
#